data_315e9ff796552f0e03c6175e88467b13
#
_entry.id   315e9ff796552f0e03c6175e88467b13
#
_cell.length_a   1.000
_cell.length_b   1.000
_cell.length_c   1.000
_cell.angle_alpha   90.00
_cell.angle_beta   90.00
_cell.angle_gamma   90.00
#
_symmetry.space_group_name_H-M   'P 1'
#
loop_
_entity.id
_entity.type
_entity.pdbx_description
1 polymer ?
#
loop_
_entity_poly.entity_id
_entity_poly.type
_entity_poly.pdbx_seq_one_letter_code
_entity_poly.pdbx_strand_id
1 'polypeptide(L)'
;MAVARLGWRISKRDYAVPPASAFDGEGSRRRGGRWSPAGRRVAYASSSLALASLEYFVNLDPVDAPSDLVSIRVEIPGEILIETIDTATLPANWRRDPYPRELQLIGDRWLLAGSSVCLRVPSAVIPEEFNLLINPLHRDFHALHFLEPAEFKFDPRMWK
;
A
#
# COMPACT_ATOMS: atom_id res chain seq x y z
N MET A 1 -25.42 8.20 4.38
CA MET A 1 -24.28 8.13 3.43
C MET A 1 -23.10 7.43 4.10
N ALA A 2 -22.48 6.52 3.40
CA ALA A 2 -21.26 5.86 3.90
C ALA A 2 -20.10 6.87 3.91
N VAL A 3 -19.30 6.82 4.98
CA VAL A 3 -18.15 7.71 5.15
C VAL A 3 -16.99 7.25 4.26
N ALA A 4 -16.31 8.18 3.60
CA ALA A 4 -15.11 7.88 2.84
C ALA A 4 -14.00 7.33 3.76
N ARG A 5 -13.23 6.38 3.24
CA ARG A 5 -12.07 5.81 3.92
C ARG A 5 -10.81 6.36 3.29
N LEU A 6 -9.75 6.45 4.08
CA LEU A 6 -8.50 7.08 3.67
C LEU A 6 -7.37 6.05 3.59
N GLY A 7 -6.51 6.24 2.60
CA GLY A 7 -5.23 5.56 2.51
C GLY A 7 -4.11 6.57 2.25
N TRP A 8 -2.90 6.20 2.64
CA TRP A 8 -1.72 7.04 2.51
C TRP A 8 -0.58 6.28 1.85
N ARG A 9 0.11 6.94 0.96
CA ARG A 9 1.31 6.39 0.31
C ARG A 9 2.42 7.43 0.30
N ILE A 10 3.64 6.98 0.54
CA ILE A 10 4.85 7.78 0.35
C ILE A 10 5.52 7.32 -0.93
N SER A 11 5.93 8.26 -1.75
CA SER A 11 6.54 8.01 -3.05
C SER A 11 7.55 9.10 -3.37
N LYS A 12 8.44 8.84 -4.32
CA LYS A 12 9.22 9.90 -4.93
C LYS A 12 8.31 10.83 -5.73
N ARG A 13 8.63 12.12 -5.69
CA ARG A 13 7.83 13.17 -6.34
C ARG A 13 7.56 12.87 -7.82
N ASP A 14 8.56 12.42 -8.56
CA ASP A 14 8.45 12.17 -10.00
C ASP A 14 7.44 11.07 -10.36
N TYR A 15 7.17 10.16 -9.43
CA TYR A 15 6.18 9.09 -9.64
C TYR A 15 4.76 9.51 -9.29
N ALA A 16 4.58 10.71 -8.75
CA ALA A 16 3.28 11.21 -8.28
C ALA A 16 2.71 12.32 -9.19
N VAL A 17 3.06 12.32 -10.46
CA VAL A 17 2.60 13.30 -11.45
C VAL A 17 1.99 12.56 -12.65
N PRO A 18 0.65 12.58 -12.79
CA PRO A 18 -0.36 13.04 -11.81
C PRO A 18 -0.38 12.17 -10.54
N PRO A 19 -1.09 12.60 -9.47
CA PRO A 19 -1.07 11.87 -8.20
C PRO A 19 -1.44 10.38 -8.30
N ALA A 20 -2.39 10.03 -9.16
CA ALA A 20 -2.78 8.64 -9.40
C ALA A 20 -1.63 7.76 -9.89
N SER A 21 -0.60 8.33 -10.53
CA SER A 21 0.56 7.59 -11.04
C SER A 21 1.36 6.92 -9.92
N ALA A 22 1.34 7.48 -8.71
CA ALA A 22 1.96 6.85 -7.55
C ALA A 22 1.31 5.50 -7.17
N PHE A 23 0.11 5.24 -7.69
CA PHE A 23 -0.68 4.05 -7.42
C PHE A 23 -0.80 3.13 -8.64
N ASP A 24 0.11 3.23 -9.61
CA ASP A 24 0.09 2.42 -10.84
C ASP A 24 0.58 0.98 -10.65
N GLY A 25 1.14 0.67 -9.49
CA GLY A 25 1.61 -0.68 -9.16
C GLY A 25 2.86 -1.13 -9.88
N GLU A 26 3.58 -0.24 -10.54
CA GLU A 26 4.78 -0.60 -11.33
C GLU A 26 5.91 -1.18 -10.47
N GLY A 27 6.12 -0.65 -9.27
CA GLY A 27 7.13 -1.18 -8.34
C GLY A 27 6.85 -2.62 -7.94
N SER A 28 5.61 -2.94 -7.63
CA SER A 28 5.18 -4.31 -7.31
C SER A 28 5.26 -5.24 -8.51
N ARG A 29 4.93 -4.73 -9.70
CA ARG A 29 5.06 -5.51 -10.94
C ARG A 29 6.50 -5.97 -11.16
N ARG A 30 7.46 -5.11 -10.88
CA ARG A 30 8.88 -5.42 -11.07
C ARG A 30 9.45 -6.34 -10.01
N ARG A 31 9.11 -6.11 -8.74
CA ARG A 31 9.79 -6.74 -7.61
C ARG A 31 8.92 -7.67 -6.78
N GLY A 32 7.59 -7.54 -6.91
CA GLY A 32 6.67 -8.18 -5.98
C GLY A 32 6.67 -7.49 -4.62
N GLY A 33 5.88 -8.02 -3.72
CA GLY A 33 5.76 -7.57 -2.35
C GLY A 33 5.25 -8.69 -1.46
N ARG A 34 5.03 -8.39 -0.17
CA ARG A 34 4.54 -9.39 0.79
C ARG A 34 3.24 -10.06 0.32
N TRP A 35 2.35 -9.28 -0.29
CA TRP A 35 1.00 -9.71 -0.67
C TRP A 35 0.79 -9.87 -2.16
N SER A 36 1.84 -9.77 -2.96
CA SER A 36 1.70 -9.90 -4.42
C SER A 36 2.98 -10.43 -5.05
N PRO A 37 2.89 -11.38 -6.00
CA PRO A 37 4.05 -11.84 -6.73
C PRO A 37 4.51 -10.78 -7.74
N ALA A 38 5.76 -10.87 -8.16
CA ALA A 38 6.25 -10.10 -9.30
C ALA A 38 5.40 -10.40 -10.54
N GLY A 39 5.23 -9.44 -11.41
CA GLY A 39 4.37 -9.53 -12.59
C GLY A 39 2.97 -8.96 -12.39
N ARG A 40 2.56 -8.66 -11.17
CA ARG A 40 1.25 -8.09 -10.85
C ARG A 40 1.37 -6.62 -10.44
N ARG A 41 0.47 -5.79 -10.94
CA ARG A 41 0.34 -4.39 -10.52
C ARG A 41 -0.54 -4.29 -9.28
N VAL A 42 0.06 -3.87 -8.18
CA VAL A 42 -0.64 -3.59 -6.90
C VAL A 42 0.01 -2.38 -6.27
N ALA A 43 -0.78 -1.40 -5.91
CA ALA A 43 -0.30 -0.28 -5.12
C ALA A 43 -0.54 -0.56 -3.63
N TYR A 44 0.45 -0.25 -2.81
CA TYR A 44 0.37 -0.40 -1.35
C TYR A 44 0.17 0.97 -0.73
N ALA A 45 -0.85 1.08 0.11
CA ALA A 45 -1.13 2.25 0.94
C ALA A 45 -1.32 1.81 2.39
N SER A 46 -1.34 2.76 3.30
CA SER A 46 -1.52 2.49 4.72
C SER A 46 -2.71 3.28 5.27
N SER A 47 -3.29 2.82 6.37
CA SER A 47 -4.46 3.44 6.99
C SER A 47 -4.16 4.81 7.62
N SER A 48 -2.89 5.13 7.83
CA SER A 48 -2.44 6.45 8.30
C SER A 48 -1.11 6.83 7.65
N LEU A 49 -0.80 8.12 7.65
CA LEU A 49 0.51 8.58 7.17
C LEU A 49 1.65 8.10 8.08
N ALA A 50 1.40 7.98 9.39
CA ALA A 50 2.39 7.44 10.32
C ALA A 50 2.75 5.99 9.99
N LEU A 51 1.75 5.14 9.71
CA LEU A 51 2.01 3.76 9.30
C LEU A 51 2.70 3.72 7.92
N ALA A 52 2.28 4.54 6.97
CA ALA A 52 2.93 4.63 5.67
C ALA A 52 4.42 4.99 5.81
N SER A 53 4.76 5.88 6.75
CA SER A 53 6.15 6.26 7.01
C SER A 53 6.96 5.11 7.60
N LEU A 54 6.40 4.33 8.52
CA LEU A 54 7.08 3.15 9.08
C LEU A 54 7.27 2.05 8.03
N GLU A 55 6.25 1.80 7.22
CA GLU A 55 6.33 0.81 6.13
C GLU A 55 7.40 1.21 5.09
N TYR A 56 7.52 2.49 4.80
CA TYR A 56 8.57 2.99 3.93
C TYR A 56 9.95 2.86 4.59
N PHE A 57 10.04 3.24 5.85
CA PHE A 57 11.29 3.28 6.63
C PHE A 57 11.93 1.90 6.78
N VAL A 58 11.16 0.85 7.07
CA VAL A 58 11.72 -0.50 7.27
C VAL A 58 12.31 -1.10 5.99
N ASN A 59 11.93 -0.57 4.83
CA ASN A 59 12.46 -0.99 3.53
C ASN A 59 13.52 -0.03 2.98
N LEU A 60 13.88 0.99 3.74
CA LEU A 60 14.78 2.05 3.32
C LEU A 60 16.20 1.76 3.78
N ASP A 61 17.16 1.92 2.88
CA ASP A 61 18.56 1.99 3.27
C ASP A 61 18.86 3.42 3.76
N PRO A 62 19.28 3.61 5.03
CA PRO A 62 19.57 4.94 5.57
C PRO A 62 20.61 5.74 4.76
N VAL A 63 21.56 5.03 4.12
CA VAL A 63 22.60 5.67 3.30
C VAL A 63 22.02 6.30 2.03
N ASP A 64 20.94 5.70 1.50
CA ASP A 64 20.30 6.10 0.26
C ASP A 64 18.93 6.75 0.49
N ALA A 65 18.72 7.37 1.65
CA ALA A 65 17.45 8.03 1.99
C ALA A 65 17.11 9.11 0.96
N PRO A 66 15.97 8.99 0.23
CA PRO A 66 15.59 9.97 -0.76
C PRO A 66 15.26 11.32 -0.12
N SER A 67 15.60 12.42 -0.79
CA SER A 67 15.27 13.77 -0.36
C SER A 67 14.02 14.35 -1.04
N ASP A 68 13.47 13.64 -2.03
CA ASP A 68 12.39 14.08 -2.91
C ASP A 68 11.08 13.32 -2.66
N LEU A 69 10.79 13.01 -1.39
CA LEU A 69 9.59 12.26 -1.03
C LEU A 69 8.38 13.17 -0.92
N VAL A 70 7.24 12.59 -1.30
CA VAL A 70 5.92 13.18 -1.12
C VAL A 70 4.98 12.16 -0.47
N SER A 71 3.99 12.65 0.25
CA SER A 71 2.85 11.86 0.71
C SER A 71 1.65 12.11 -0.17
N ILE A 72 0.93 11.05 -0.54
CA ILE A 72 -0.28 11.14 -1.34
C ILE A 72 -1.41 10.47 -0.55
N ARG A 73 -2.51 11.18 -0.37
CA ARG A 73 -3.73 10.66 0.24
C ARG A 73 -4.66 10.16 -0.85
N VAL A 74 -5.19 8.97 -0.68
CA VAL A 74 -6.29 8.45 -1.50
C VAL A 74 -7.57 8.42 -0.66
N GLU A 75 -8.65 8.93 -1.22
CA GLU A 75 -9.98 8.84 -0.63
C GLU A 75 -10.77 7.77 -1.38
N ILE A 76 -11.28 6.80 -0.62
CA ILE A 76 -12.07 5.70 -1.14
C ILE A 76 -13.52 5.99 -0.77
N PRO A 77 -14.40 6.29 -1.75
CA PRO A 77 -15.80 6.57 -1.48
C PRO A 77 -16.45 5.45 -0.65
N GLY A 78 -17.40 5.83 0.23
CA GLY A 78 -17.99 4.90 1.19
C GLY A 78 -18.73 3.72 0.56
N GLU A 79 -19.26 3.90 -0.65
CA GLU A 79 -19.94 2.86 -1.41
C GLU A 79 -18.99 1.85 -2.09
N ILE A 80 -17.68 2.15 -2.19
CA ILE A 80 -16.71 1.25 -2.80
C ILE A 80 -16.41 0.10 -1.82
N LEU A 81 -16.49 -1.12 -2.32
CA LEU A 81 -16.20 -2.33 -1.54
C LEU A 81 -14.70 -2.41 -1.21
N ILE A 82 -14.41 -2.62 0.06
CA ILE A 82 -13.07 -3.02 0.54
C ILE A 82 -13.21 -4.41 1.15
N GLU A 83 -12.57 -5.39 0.55
CA GLU A 83 -12.43 -6.71 1.15
C GLU A 83 -11.37 -6.67 2.25
N THR A 84 -11.49 -7.53 3.24
CA THR A 84 -10.57 -7.57 4.38
C THR A 84 -10.09 -9.00 4.60
N ILE A 85 -8.79 -9.19 4.76
CA ILE A 85 -8.22 -10.46 5.16
C ILE A 85 -8.34 -10.61 6.67
N ASP A 86 -8.92 -11.71 7.10
CA ASP A 86 -8.96 -12.08 8.53
C ASP A 86 -7.57 -12.59 8.94
N THR A 87 -6.94 -11.89 9.88
CA THR A 87 -5.62 -12.24 10.39
C THR A 87 -5.59 -13.66 10.96
N ALA A 88 -6.69 -14.16 11.53
CA ALA A 88 -6.79 -15.51 12.07
C ALA A 88 -6.64 -16.60 11.00
N THR A 89 -6.85 -16.28 9.72
CA THR A 89 -6.69 -17.22 8.60
C THR A 89 -5.27 -17.29 8.05
N LEU A 90 -4.38 -16.41 8.51
CA LEU A 90 -3.01 -16.34 8.02
C LEU A 90 -2.13 -17.42 8.67
N PRO A 91 -1.05 -17.85 7.98
CA PRO A 91 -0.08 -18.73 8.60
C PRO A 91 0.56 -18.06 9.81
N ALA A 92 0.95 -18.85 10.82
CA ALA A 92 1.50 -18.34 12.09
C ALA A 92 2.73 -17.43 11.88
N ASN A 93 3.48 -17.65 10.80
CA ASN A 93 4.70 -16.91 10.48
C ASN A 93 4.47 -15.75 9.48
N TRP A 94 3.25 -15.27 9.35
CA TRP A 94 2.91 -14.26 8.31
C TRP A 94 3.70 -12.95 8.43
N ARG A 95 4.19 -12.61 9.63
CA ARG A 95 5.00 -11.40 9.86
C ARG A 95 6.48 -11.58 9.52
N ARG A 96 6.93 -12.79 9.23
CA ARG A 96 8.34 -13.10 8.99
C ARG A 96 8.91 -12.29 7.82
N ASP A 97 10.19 -11.96 7.92
CA ASP A 97 10.98 -11.41 6.83
C ASP A 97 12.19 -12.33 6.58
N PRO A 98 12.40 -12.86 5.37
CA PRO A 98 11.53 -12.71 4.19
C PRO A 98 10.14 -13.34 4.40
N TYR A 99 9.13 -12.75 3.76
CA TYR A 99 7.73 -13.17 3.93
C TYR A 99 7.46 -14.55 3.32
N PRO A 100 6.49 -15.30 3.90
CA PRO A 100 6.09 -16.59 3.33
C PRO A 100 5.37 -16.39 1.99
N ARG A 101 5.62 -17.32 1.06
CA ARG A 101 5.01 -17.27 -0.28
C ARG A 101 3.48 -17.32 -0.26
N GLU A 102 2.90 -17.96 0.76
CA GLU A 102 1.45 -18.08 0.92
C GLU A 102 0.75 -16.72 0.92
N LEU A 103 1.39 -15.67 1.43
CA LEU A 103 0.83 -14.32 1.43
C LEU A 103 0.71 -13.75 0.02
N GLN A 104 1.70 -13.99 -0.83
CA GLN A 104 1.64 -13.57 -2.23
C GLN A 104 0.50 -14.27 -2.98
N LEU A 105 0.23 -15.52 -2.66
CA LEU A 105 -0.88 -16.27 -3.25
C LEU A 105 -2.25 -15.71 -2.83
N ILE A 106 -2.36 -15.22 -1.61
CA ILE A 106 -3.60 -14.58 -1.13
C ILE A 106 -3.90 -13.32 -1.96
N GLY A 107 -2.92 -12.45 -2.12
CA GLY A 107 -3.09 -11.24 -2.93
C GLY A 107 -3.31 -11.53 -4.41
N ASP A 108 -2.62 -12.54 -4.94
CA ASP A 108 -2.80 -12.94 -6.35
C ASP A 108 -4.21 -13.45 -6.62
N ARG A 109 -4.77 -14.27 -5.73
CA ARG A 109 -6.16 -14.72 -5.83
C ARG A 109 -7.16 -13.56 -5.81
N TRP A 110 -6.96 -12.59 -4.92
CA TRP A 110 -7.78 -11.38 -4.89
C TRP A 110 -7.72 -10.62 -6.21
N LEU A 111 -6.51 -10.41 -6.76
CA LEU A 111 -6.32 -9.72 -8.04
C LEU A 111 -7.03 -10.45 -9.19
N LEU A 112 -6.88 -11.77 -9.24
CA LEU A 112 -7.50 -12.58 -10.29
C LEU A 112 -9.02 -12.63 -10.18
N ALA A 113 -9.55 -12.62 -8.97
CA ALA A 113 -11.00 -12.58 -8.74
C ALA A 113 -11.63 -11.26 -9.19
N GLY A 114 -10.90 -10.14 -9.04
CA GLY A 114 -11.36 -8.83 -9.48
C GLY A 114 -12.64 -8.34 -8.79
N SER A 115 -12.95 -8.86 -7.60
CA SER A 115 -14.21 -8.57 -6.89
C SER A 115 -14.23 -7.21 -6.20
N SER A 116 -13.06 -6.66 -5.88
CA SER A 116 -12.94 -5.33 -5.27
C SER A 116 -11.68 -4.62 -5.71
N VAL A 117 -11.70 -3.30 -5.67
CA VAL A 117 -10.53 -2.47 -6.02
C VAL A 117 -9.52 -2.40 -4.87
N CYS A 118 -9.97 -2.63 -3.63
CA CYS A 118 -9.14 -2.56 -2.43
C CYS A 118 -9.25 -3.83 -1.60
N LEU A 119 -8.11 -4.26 -1.07
CA LEU A 119 -8.00 -5.33 -0.09
C LEU A 119 -7.27 -4.79 1.14
N ARG A 120 -7.91 -4.90 2.30
CA ARG A 120 -7.31 -4.54 3.59
C ARG A 120 -6.56 -5.74 4.14
N VAL A 121 -5.29 -5.53 4.47
CA VAL A 121 -4.40 -6.56 5.04
C VAL A 121 -3.75 -6.03 6.32
N PRO A 122 -3.41 -6.90 7.29
CA PRO A 122 -2.69 -6.44 8.47
C PRO A 122 -1.26 -6.00 8.11
N SER A 123 -0.76 -4.99 8.81
CA SER A 123 0.63 -4.57 8.68
C SER A 123 1.56 -5.56 9.40
N ALA A 124 2.64 -5.97 8.74
CA ALA A 124 3.66 -6.78 9.40
C ALA A 124 4.51 -5.96 10.38
N VAL A 125 4.56 -4.63 10.18
CA VAL A 125 5.29 -3.71 11.06
C VAL A 125 4.48 -3.43 12.33
N ILE A 126 3.21 -3.07 12.18
CA ILE A 126 2.27 -2.79 13.28
C ILE A 126 1.04 -3.67 13.09
N PRO A 127 1.00 -4.89 13.65
CA PRO A 127 -0.06 -5.86 13.32
C PRO A 127 -1.46 -5.46 13.78
N GLU A 128 -1.60 -4.48 14.64
CA GLU A 128 -2.87 -3.91 15.07
C GLU A 128 -3.45 -2.90 14.04
N GLU A 129 -2.65 -2.52 13.05
CA GLU A 129 -3.03 -1.57 12.02
C GLU A 129 -3.04 -2.22 10.64
N PHE A 130 -3.58 -1.51 9.63
CA PHE A 130 -3.86 -2.09 8.33
C PHE A 130 -3.16 -1.34 7.20
N ASN A 131 -2.70 -2.11 6.22
CA ASN A 131 -2.36 -1.63 4.90
C ASN A 131 -3.52 -1.89 3.93
N LEU A 132 -3.52 -1.15 2.84
CA LEU A 132 -4.47 -1.30 1.75
C LEU A 132 -3.71 -1.70 0.49
N LEU A 133 -4.15 -2.79 -0.13
CA LEU A 133 -3.76 -3.12 -1.49
C LEU A 133 -4.77 -2.49 -2.43
N ILE A 134 -4.30 -1.81 -3.46
CA ILE A 134 -5.15 -1.17 -4.47
C ILE A 134 -4.81 -1.77 -5.82
N ASN A 135 -5.84 -2.27 -6.52
CA ASN A 135 -5.69 -2.84 -7.86
C ASN A 135 -5.89 -1.73 -8.91
N PRO A 136 -4.83 -1.22 -9.54
CA PRO A 136 -4.97 -0.13 -10.50
C PRO A 136 -5.65 -0.55 -11.82
N LEU A 137 -5.79 -1.84 -12.07
CA LEU A 137 -6.47 -2.37 -13.25
C LEU A 137 -7.95 -2.68 -13.00
N HIS A 138 -8.43 -2.48 -11.78
CA HIS A 138 -9.84 -2.71 -11.45
C HIS A 138 -10.71 -1.58 -12.04
N ARG A 139 -11.92 -1.93 -12.50
CA ARG A 139 -12.88 -0.95 -13.07
C ARG A 139 -13.20 0.21 -12.13
N ASP A 140 -13.22 -0.02 -10.82
CA ASP A 140 -13.54 1.01 -9.83
C ASP A 140 -12.33 1.86 -9.42
N PHE A 141 -11.14 1.62 -9.98
CA PHE A 141 -9.95 2.43 -9.68
C PHE A 141 -10.18 3.91 -10.00
N HIS A 142 -10.89 4.20 -11.09
CA HIS A 142 -11.19 5.58 -11.49
C HIS A 142 -12.14 6.31 -10.53
N ALA A 143 -12.84 5.57 -9.66
CA ALA A 143 -13.71 6.17 -8.64
C ALA A 143 -12.94 6.61 -7.38
N LEU A 144 -11.68 6.22 -7.24
CA LEU A 144 -10.81 6.66 -6.15
C LEU A 144 -10.32 8.09 -6.40
N HIS A 145 -10.22 8.87 -5.33
CA HIS A 145 -9.77 10.27 -5.41
C HIS A 145 -8.36 10.38 -4.87
N PHE A 146 -7.42 10.71 -5.74
CA PHE A 146 -6.01 10.92 -5.36
C PHE A 146 -5.76 12.40 -5.19
N LEU A 147 -5.39 12.83 -3.98
CA LEU A 147 -5.17 14.24 -3.67
C LEU A 147 -3.76 14.67 -4.10
N GLU A 148 -3.57 15.98 -4.19
CA GLU A 148 -2.28 16.55 -4.54
C GLU A 148 -1.20 16.11 -3.56
N PRO A 149 -0.01 15.73 -4.06
CA PRO A 149 1.10 15.34 -3.20
C PRO A 149 1.56 16.48 -2.32
N ALA A 150 1.91 16.15 -1.08
CA ALA A 150 2.53 17.07 -0.14
C ALA A 150 3.97 16.64 0.14
N GLU A 151 4.86 17.60 0.33
CA GLU A 151 6.24 17.31 0.70
C GLU A 151 6.30 16.45 1.96
N PHE A 152 7.13 15.41 1.96
CA PHE A 152 7.33 14.53 3.09
C PHE A 152 8.80 14.42 3.43
N LYS A 153 9.12 14.54 4.73
CA LYS A 153 10.47 14.33 5.25
C LYS A 153 10.38 13.50 6.53
N PHE A 154 11.27 12.53 6.66
CA PHE A 154 11.44 11.83 7.93
C PHE A 154 12.02 12.77 8.99
N ASP A 155 11.57 12.61 10.23
CA ASP A 155 12.22 13.29 11.36
C ASP A 155 13.66 12.76 11.50
N PRO A 156 14.68 13.64 11.54
CA PRO A 156 16.08 13.20 11.62
C PRO A 156 16.40 12.30 12.81
N ARG A 157 15.59 12.36 13.87
CA ARG A 157 15.78 11.51 15.05
C ARG A 157 15.55 10.03 14.76
N MET A 158 14.89 9.68 13.66
CA MET A 158 14.68 8.29 13.25
C MET A 158 15.99 7.60 12.80
N TRP A 159 17.05 8.38 12.56
CA TRP A 159 18.33 7.87 12.09
C TRP A 159 19.38 7.65 13.19
N LYS A 160 19.03 7.81 14.46
CA LYS A 160 19.96 7.64 15.57
C LYS A 160 20.35 6.19 15.83
#